data_4a43a4afd98f676771ef55dc799f26ea
#
_entry.id   4a43a4afd98f676771ef55dc799f26ea
#
_cell.length_a   1.000
_cell.length_b   1.000
_cell.length_c   1.000
_cell.angle_alpha   90.00
_cell.angle_beta   90.00
_cell.angle_gamma   90.00
#
_symmetry.space_group_name_H-M   'P 1'
#
loop_
_entity.id
_entity.type
_entity.pdbx_description
1 polymer ?
#
loop_
_entity_poly.entity_id
_entity_poly.type
_entity_poly.pdbx_seq_one_letter_code
_entity_poly.pdbx_strand_id
1 'polypeptide(L)'
;MDLDQKLSTGELRVDGDMTIYRANEVAQTLFASVRAHAGDVNLDLSDVTEFDTAGLQLVLMARRMVESNGHRLDVVRPSECVAEVLELCNVAVTTEPTQAAA
;
A
#
# COMPACT_ATOMS: atom_id res chain seq x y z
N MET A 1 -22.92 3.42 12.50
CA MET A 1 -23.27 3.68 11.70
C MET A 1 -22.46 4.22 10.72
N ASP A 2 -22.78 4.93 10.09
CA ASP A 2 -22.09 5.31 8.99
C ASP A 2 -20.84 6.04 9.23
N LEU A 3 -20.76 6.72 10.30
CA LEU A 3 -19.56 7.39 10.62
C LEU A 3 -18.43 6.46 10.78
N ASP A 4 -18.66 5.38 11.44
CA ASP A 4 -17.61 4.43 11.65
C ASP A 4 -17.12 3.87 10.36
N GLN A 5 -18.01 3.63 9.43
CA GLN A 5 -17.58 3.11 8.17
C GLN A 5 -16.77 4.10 7.40
N LYS A 6 -17.11 5.36 7.49
CA LYS A 6 -16.35 6.33 6.78
C LYS A 6 -14.97 6.50 7.32
N LEU A 7 -14.80 6.26 8.59
CA LEU A 7 -13.51 6.44 9.19
C LEU A 7 -12.71 5.17 9.24
N SER A 8 -13.28 4.07 8.79
CA SER A 8 -12.56 2.82 8.89
C SER A 8 -11.41 2.78 7.91
N THR A 9 -10.39 2.04 8.25
CA THR A 9 -9.24 1.85 7.42
C THR A 9 -9.61 0.88 6.30
N GLY A 10 -9.26 1.23 5.09
CA GLY A 10 -9.49 0.35 3.97
C GLY A 10 -8.33 -0.59 3.79
N GLU A 11 -8.63 -1.73 3.18
CA GLU A 11 -7.57 -2.67 2.87
C GLU A 11 -7.49 -2.84 1.38
N LEU A 12 -6.30 -2.67 0.85
CA LEU A 12 -6.04 -2.91 -0.56
C LEU A 12 -5.00 -3.99 -0.66
N ARG A 13 -5.10 -4.81 -1.68
CA ARG A 13 -4.15 -5.89 -1.86
C ARG A 13 -3.66 -5.91 -3.29
N VAL A 14 -2.38 -6.13 -3.46
CA VAL A 14 -1.79 -6.33 -4.76
C VAL A 14 -1.16 -7.71 -4.76
N ASP A 15 -1.32 -8.46 -5.84
CA ASP A 15 -0.69 -9.77 -5.92
C ASP A 15 0.09 -9.87 -7.21
N GLY A 16 0.99 -10.83 -7.25
CA GLY A 16 1.80 -11.09 -8.42
C GLY A 16 2.97 -10.12 -8.52
N ASP A 17 3.34 -9.78 -9.74
CA ASP A 17 4.47 -8.93 -9.96
C ASP A 17 4.20 -7.47 -9.73
N MET A 18 5.04 -6.82 -8.98
CA MET A 18 5.07 -5.36 -8.93
C MET A 18 6.41 -4.92 -9.50
N THR A 19 6.59 -5.14 -10.78
CA THR A 19 7.84 -4.83 -11.45
C THR A 19 7.56 -3.94 -12.64
N ILE A 20 8.62 -3.50 -13.29
CA ILE A 20 8.48 -2.63 -14.43
C ILE A 20 7.61 -3.26 -15.52
N TYR A 21 7.54 -4.57 -15.56
CA TYR A 21 6.77 -5.23 -16.61
C TYR A 21 5.25 -5.10 -16.40
N ARG A 22 4.82 -4.93 -15.17
CA ARG A 22 3.40 -4.76 -14.88
C ARG A 22 3.08 -3.42 -14.25
N ALA A 23 4.05 -2.52 -14.19
CA ALA A 23 3.88 -1.29 -13.44
C ALA A 23 2.67 -0.48 -13.92
N ASN A 24 2.46 -0.42 -15.22
CA ASN A 24 1.35 0.34 -15.73
C ASN A 24 0.02 -0.22 -15.30
N GLU A 25 -0.12 -1.52 -15.41
CA GLU A 25 -1.33 -2.21 -15.04
C GLU A 25 -1.61 -2.06 -13.56
N VAL A 26 -0.59 -2.29 -12.75
CA VAL A 26 -0.73 -2.21 -11.30
C VAL A 26 -1.05 -0.77 -10.91
N ALA A 27 -0.40 0.20 -11.56
CA ALA A 27 -0.64 1.59 -11.23
C ALA A 27 -2.09 1.97 -11.46
N GLN A 28 -2.67 1.54 -12.56
CA GLN A 28 -4.04 1.90 -12.86
C GLN A 28 -4.99 1.38 -11.81
N THR A 29 -4.82 0.12 -11.43
CA THR A 29 -5.68 -0.50 -10.45
C THR A 29 -5.46 0.09 -9.07
N LEU A 30 -4.20 0.21 -8.68
CA LEU A 30 -3.87 0.67 -7.33
C LEU A 30 -4.31 2.11 -7.12
N PHE A 31 -3.99 2.97 -8.06
CA PHE A 31 -4.32 4.38 -7.88
C PHE A 31 -5.82 4.63 -7.95
N ALA A 32 -6.54 3.87 -8.78
CA ALA A 32 -7.98 4.00 -8.81
C ALA A 32 -8.58 3.58 -7.47
N SER A 33 -8.04 2.51 -6.89
CA SER A 33 -8.53 2.03 -5.59
C SER A 33 -8.24 3.04 -4.49
N VAL A 34 -7.06 3.63 -4.54
CA VAL A 34 -6.69 4.62 -3.54
C VAL A 34 -7.60 5.84 -3.65
N ARG A 35 -7.89 6.28 -4.87
CA ARG A 35 -8.73 7.44 -5.04
C ARG A 35 -10.17 7.18 -4.62
N ALA A 36 -10.60 5.93 -4.73
CA ALA A 36 -11.96 5.58 -4.37
C ALA A 36 -12.17 5.45 -2.86
N HIS A 37 -11.09 5.32 -2.12
CA HIS A 37 -11.21 5.13 -0.68
C HIS A 37 -10.97 6.45 0.03
N ALA A 38 -11.81 6.73 1.01
CA ALA A 38 -11.74 8.01 1.68
C ALA A 38 -11.17 7.94 3.06
N GLY A 39 -10.23 7.19 3.36
CA GLY A 39 -9.68 7.13 4.72
C GLY A 39 -8.28 6.58 4.70
N ASP A 40 -7.83 6.13 5.84
CA ASP A 40 -6.53 5.49 5.94
C ASP A 40 -6.56 4.17 5.18
N VAL A 41 -5.41 3.74 4.71
CA VAL A 41 -5.31 2.56 3.87
C VAL A 41 -4.22 1.64 4.41
N ASN A 42 -4.55 0.36 4.50
CA ASN A 42 -3.54 -0.66 4.74
C ASN A 42 -3.31 -1.37 3.41
N LEU A 43 -2.08 -1.34 2.94
CA LEU A 43 -1.73 -1.95 1.66
C LEU A 43 -1.08 -3.29 1.93
N ASP A 44 -1.77 -4.35 1.58
CA ASP A 44 -1.34 -5.71 1.82
C ASP A 44 -0.56 -6.20 0.62
N LEU A 45 0.72 -6.46 0.81
CA LEU A 45 1.60 -6.91 -0.26
C LEU A 45 2.11 -8.32 0.00
N SER A 46 1.36 -9.12 0.76
CA SER A 46 1.81 -10.45 1.12
C SER A 46 1.85 -11.40 -0.07
N ASP A 47 1.07 -11.12 -1.11
CA ASP A 47 1.02 -12.00 -2.26
C ASP A 47 1.85 -11.48 -3.43
N VAL A 48 2.66 -10.46 -3.21
CA VAL A 48 3.53 -9.94 -4.25
C VAL A 48 4.71 -10.90 -4.40
N THR A 49 4.93 -11.38 -5.61
CA THR A 49 5.94 -12.40 -5.85
C THR A 49 7.24 -11.82 -6.38
N GLU A 50 7.20 -10.65 -7.02
CA GLU A 50 8.39 -9.98 -7.49
C GLU A 50 8.23 -8.49 -7.30
N PHE A 51 9.30 -7.83 -6.93
CA PHE A 51 9.23 -6.43 -6.55
C PHE A 51 10.55 -5.75 -6.91
N ASP A 52 10.49 -4.68 -7.68
CA ASP A 52 11.69 -3.94 -8.03
C ASP A 52 11.45 -2.46 -7.74
N THR A 53 12.34 -1.58 -8.23
CA THR A 53 12.19 -0.15 -7.94
C THR A 53 10.94 0.43 -8.56
N ALA A 54 10.42 -0.14 -9.63
CA ALA A 54 9.17 0.33 -10.17
C ALA A 54 8.03 0.05 -9.19
N GLY A 55 8.05 -1.13 -8.57
CA GLY A 55 7.05 -1.43 -7.53
C GLY A 55 7.19 -0.51 -6.34
N LEU A 56 8.42 -0.25 -5.93
CA LEU A 56 8.67 0.67 -4.83
C LEU A 56 8.09 2.04 -5.13
N GLN A 57 8.29 2.54 -6.35
CA GLN A 57 7.76 3.84 -6.70
C GLN A 57 6.26 3.87 -6.65
N LEU A 58 5.60 2.78 -7.05
CA LEU A 58 4.15 2.73 -6.99
C LEU A 58 3.66 2.84 -5.55
N VAL A 59 4.34 2.16 -4.64
CA VAL A 59 3.98 2.21 -3.23
C VAL A 59 4.15 3.63 -2.70
N LEU A 60 5.26 4.27 -3.04
CA LEU A 60 5.53 5.61 -2.54
C LEU A 60 4.55 6.62 -3.12
N MET A 61 4.18 6.46 -4.37
CA MET A 61 3.20 7.35 -4.98
C MET A 61 1.83 7.16 -4.36
N ALA A 62 1.44 5.91 -4.11
CA ALA A 62 0.16 5.66 -3.46
C ALA A 62 0.14 6.28 -2.06
N ARG A 63 1.25 6.15 -1.34
CA ARG A 63 1.34 6.74 0.00
C ARG A 63 1.18 8.25 -0.08
N ARG A 64 1.82 8.87 -1.05
CA ARG A 64 1.73 10.31 -1.19
C ARG A 64 0.31 10.76 -1.51
N MET A 65 -0.39 9.98 -2.33
CA MET A 65 -1.76 10.32 -2.66
C MET A 65 -2.65 10.29 -1.42
N VAL A 66 -2.48 9.27 -0.59
CA VAL A 66 -3.28 9.14 0.62
C VAL A 66 -2.94 10.26 1.59
N GLU A 67 -1.64 10.56 1.73
CA GLU A 67 -1.21 11.60 2.66
C GLU A 67 -1.68 12.98 2.23
N SER A 68 -1.77 13.21 0.93
CA SER A 68 -2.23 14.51 0.47
C SER A 68 -3.69 14.76 0.81
N ASN A 69 -4.41 13.71 1.15
CA ASN A 69 -5.79 13.85 1.59
C ASN A 69 -5.93 13.82 3.10
N GLY A 70 -4.83 13.91 3.81
CA GLY A 70 -4.87 13.95 5.27
C GLY A 70 -4.97 12.59 5.93
N HIS A 71 -4.69 11.53 5.21
CA HIS A 71 -4.78 10.17 5.76
C HIS A 71 -3.43 9.50 5.65
N ARG A 72 -3.37 8.22 6.01
CA ARG A 72 -2.09 7.55 5.95
C ARG A 72 -2.22 6.19 5.30
N LEU A 73 -1.17 5.79 4.61
CA LEU A 73 -1.09 4.49 3.99
C LEU A 73 0.04 3.73 4.66
N ASP A 74 -0.26 2.54 5.15
CA ASP A 74 0.74 1.67 5.74
C ASP A 74 0.87 0.42 4.92
N VAL A 75 2.09 -0.02 4.68
CA VAL A 75 2.34 -1.31 4.07
C VAL A 75 2.27 -2.34 5.18
N VAL A 76 1.37 -3.31 5.03
CA VAL A 76 1.22 -4.34 6.02
C VAL A 76 1.50 -5.68 5.36
N ARG A 77 2.00 -6.61 6.14
CA ARG A 77 2.25 -7.97 5.69
C ARG A 77 3.00 -8.03 4.36
N PRO A 78 4.16 -7.39 4.24
CA PRO A 78 4.90 -7.45 2.98
C PRO A 78 5.43 -8.86 2.75
N SER A 79 5.46 -9.29 1.50
CA SER A 79 6.12 -10.55 1.18
C SER A 79 7.61 -10.38 1.39
N GLU A 80 8.34 -11.47 1.31
CA GLU A 80 9.77 -11.43 1.56
C GLU A 80 10.49 -10.50 0.60
N CYS A 81 10.16 -10.58 -0.69
CA CYS A 81 10.83 -9.75 -1.66
C CYS A 81 10.48 -8.27 -1.48
N VAL A 82 9.28 -7.97 -1.03
CA VAL A 82 8.90 -6.60 -0.77
C VAL A 82 9.63 -6.10 0.46
N ALA A 83 9.66 -6.90 1.51
CA ALA A 83 10.30 -6.50 2.76
C ALA A 83 11.77 -6.19 2.54
N GLU A 84 12.45 -6.98 1.72
CA GLU A 84 13.86 -6.75 1.47
C GLU A 84 14.10 -5.42 0.79
N VAL A 85 13.31 -5.09 -0.21
CA VAL A 85 13.50 -3.83 -0.93
C VAL A 85 13.18 -2.65 -0.03
N LEU A 86 12.08 -2.75 0.73
CA LEU A 86 11.70 -1.66 1.59
C LEU A 86 12.75 -1.42 2.67
N GLU A 87 13.32 -2.48 3.19
CA GLU A 87 14.34 -2.35 4.20
C GLU A 87 15.59 -1.71 3.62
N LEU A 88 16.01 -2.15 2.44
CA LEU A 88 17.20 -1.58 1.81
C LEU A 88 17.01 -0.11 1.51
N CYS A 89 15.81 0.31 1.20
CA CYS A 89 15.54 1.69 0.88
C CYS A 89 15.09 2.49 2.09
N ASN A 90 15.12 1.87 3.26
CA ASN A 90 14.81 2.53 4.52
C ASN A 90 13.39 3.08 4.53
N VAL A 91 12.46 2.33 3.99
CA VAL A 91 11.06 2.71 3.97
C VAL A 91 10.36 2.01 5.11
N ALA A 92 9.57 2.77 5.86
CA ALA A 92 8.89 2.23 7.02
C ALA A 92 7.81 1.23 6.63
N VAL A 93 7.70 0.16 7.39
CA VAL A 93 6.73 -0.87 7.18
C VAL A 93 6.04 -1.17 8.49
N THR A 94 4.75 -1.43 8.42
CA THR A 94 4.01 -1.86 9.58
C THR A 94 3.75 -3.35 9.43
N THR A 95 4.30 -4.13 10.33
CA THR A 95 4.15 -5.57 10.21
C THR A 95 2.77 -6.04 10.61
N GLU A 96 2.05 -5.22 11.35
CA GLU A 96 0.70 -5.54 11.71
C GLU A 96 -0.20 -4.44 11.26
N PRO A 97 -1.46 -4.73 11.00
CA PRO A 97 -2.37 -3.66 10.64
C PRO A 97 -2.40 -2.61 11.72
N THR A 98 -2.66 -1.42 11.27
CA THR A 98 -2.71 -0.35 12.18
C THR A 98 -3.67 -0.57 13.26
N GLN A 99 -3.34 -0.44 14.42
CA GLN A 99 -4.12 -0.68 15.41
C GLN A 99 -4.23 0.21 16.32
N ALA A 100 -4.33 0.78 16.16
CA ALA A 100 -4.60 1.53 17.04
C ALA A 100 -4.06 1.64 18.11
N ALA A 101 -3.57 1.66 18.16
CA ALA A 101 -3.06 1.85 19.11
C ALA A 101 -3.40 1.86 20.02
N ALA A 102 -3.63 1.48 19.83
CA ALA A 102 -3.98 1.34 20.70
C ALA A 102 -3.68 1.94 21.50
#